data_59cfa50f8cbba010d81dfef271839839
#
_entry.id   59cfa50f8cbba010d81dfef271839839
#
_cell.length_a   1.000
_cell.length_b   1.000
_cell.length_c   1.000
_cell.angle_alpha   90.00
_cell.angle_beta   90.00
_cell.angle_gamma   90.00
#
_symmetry.space_group_name_H-M   'P 1'
#
loop_
_entity.id
_entity.type
_entity.pdbx_description
1 polymer ?
#
loop_
_entity_poly.entity_id
_entity_poly.type
_entity_poly.pdbx_seq_one_letter_code
_entity_poly.pdbx_strand_id
1 'polypeptide(L)'
;MDEKSRKLTRLALFAAAVGLSLAPLTAQETGYIKARGKPGHAAIFINGKYLGPSERFTVPEKYSVPTGDLEVTFRDPRYEDFTTKVNVRPNKTTKIHFSLKRLEVPQPPFGRLRLGGGEPESFMSVTAGDVGAIYLNDRFMGYVDELNNVGGGLLVKPGTYDLHVSSPRFGEIRRQVTIEANKVTVIPLENKEK
;
A
#
# COMPACT_ATOMS: atom_id res chain seq x y z
N MET A 1 -53.18 69.58 -12.49
CA MET A 1 -52.18 69.33 -13.56
C MET A 1 -50.93 69.02 -12.88
N ASP A 2 -50.65 68.01 -12.89
CA ASP A 2 -50.55 66.67 -12.38
C ASP A 2 -49.11 66.32 -12.37
N GLU A 3 -48.62 66.33 -11.18
CA GLU A 3 -47.25 66.01 -10.81
C GLU A 3 -47.22 64.51 -10.43
N LYS A 4 -47.22 63.69 -11.46
CA LYS A 4 -47.03 62.28 -11.27
C LYS A 4 -45.61 61.89 -11.61
N SER A 5 -44.82 61.87 -10.53
CA SER A 5 -44.09 60.68 -10.20
C SER A 5 -42.94 60.26 -11.13
N ARG A 6 -41.80 60.73 -10.83
CA ARG A 6 -40.53 60.09 -11.23
C ARG A 6 -39.85 59.46 -10.04
N LYS A 7 -40.44 58.39 -9.58
CA LYS A 7 -39.72 57.45 -8.71
C LYS A 7 -39.29 56.24 -9.52
N LEU A 8 -38.30 56.40 -10.35
CA LEU A 8 -37.58 55.32 -10.92
C LEU A 8 -36.61 54.80 -9.84
N THR A 9 -37.11 53.80 -9.17
CA THR A 9 -36.32 52.96 -8.27
C THR A 9 -35.20 52.29 -9.08
N ARG A 10 -34.00 52.75 -8.89
CA ARG A 10 -32.78 52.09 -9.41
C ARG A 10 -32.60 50.79 -8.64
N LEU A 11 -33.10 49.70 -9.17
CA LEU A 11 -32.76 48.37 -8.72
C LEU A 11 -31.36 48.06 -9.19
N ALA A 12 -30.39 48.30 -8.29
CA ALA A 12 -29.03 47.88 -8.52
C ALA A 12 -28.96 46.37 -8.45
N LEU A 13 -28.87 45.73 -9.61
CA LEU A 13 -28.62 44.33 -9.75
C LEU A 13 -27.15 44.08 -9.40
N PHE A 14 -26.87 43.70 -8.15
CA PHE A 14 -25.57 43.14 -7.78
C PHE A 14 -25.50 41.74 -8.37
N ALA A 15 -24.95 41.61 -9.56
CA ALA A 15 -24.52 40.35 -10.11
C ALA A 15 -23.25 39.93 -9.35
N ALA A 16 -23.41 39.16 -8.30
CA ALA A 16 -22.30 38.48 -7.68
C ALA A 16 -21.80 37.41 -8.67
N ALA A 17 -20.77 37.76 -9.42
CA ALA A 17 -20.02 36.82 -10.22
C ALA A 17 -19.26 35.90 -9.24
N VAL A 18 -19.87 34.76 -8.90
CA VAL A 18 -19.17 33.65 -8.28
C VAL A 18 -18.22 33.11 -9.33
N GLY A 19 -17.00 33.63 -9.32
CA GLY A 19 -15.90 33.10 -10.10
C GLY A 19 -15.58 31.69 -9.61
N LEU A 20 -16.20 30.69 -10.21
CA LEU A 20 -15.78 29.31 -10.06
C LEU A 20 -14.38 29.19 -10.70
N SER A 21 -13.34 29.35 -9.89
CA SER A 21 -11.98 29.02 -10.29
C SER A 21 -11.95 27.53 -10.55
N LEU A 22 -12.19 27.14 -11.79
CA LEU A 22 -11.81 25.83 -12.29
C LEU A 22 -10.28 25.79 -12.27
N ALA A 23 -9.72 25.41 -11.12
CA ALA A 23 -8.31 25.02 -11.08
C ALA A 23 -8.13 23.93 -12.15
N PRO A 24 -7.21 24.10 -13.09
CA PRO A 24 -6.97 23.05 -14.08
C PRO A 24 -6.62 21.78 -13.30
N LEU A 25 -7.41 20.73 -13.48
CA LEU A 25 -7.02 19.38 -13.07
C LEU A 25 -5.81 19.04 -13.94
N THR A 26 -4.61 19.42 -13.49
CA THR A 26 -3.39 18.98 -14.16
C THR A 26 -3.33 17.48 -13.97
N ALA A 27 -3.67 16.74 -15.01
CA ALA A 27 -3.49 15.30 -15.07
C ALA A 27 -2.02 15.05 -14.71
N GLN A 28 -1.77 14.45 -13.55
CA GLN A 28 -0.41 14.16 -13.10
C GLN A 28 0.24 13.25 -14.14
N GLU A 29 1.27 13.74 -14.79
CA GLU A 29 2.03 12.95 -15.75
C GLU A 29 2.54 11.68 -15.08
N THR A 30 2.43 10.56 -15.76
CA THR A 30 2.87 9.27 -15.26
C THR A 30 4.02 8.71 -16.07
N GLY A 31 4.91 8.02 -15.39
CA GLY A 31 5.94 7.18 -15.98
C GLY A 31 5.82 5.77 -15.41
N TYR A 32 6.83 4.95 -15.60
CA TYR A 32 6.81 3.57 -15.18
C TYR A 32 8.08 3.19 -14.44
N ILE A 33 7.92 2.33 -13.43
CA ILE A 33 9.02 1.66 -12.75
C ILE A 33 8.96 0.17 -13.07
N LYS A 34 10.12 -0.43 -13.33
CA LYS A 34 10.33 -1.87 -13.42
C LYS A 34 11.56 -2.22 -12.61
N ALA A 35 11.37 -3.02 -11.57
CA ALA A 35 12.44 -3.39 -10.66
C ALA A 35 12.85 -4.86 -10.83
N ARG A 36 14.15 -5.14 -10.72
CA ARG A 36 14.68 -6.49 -10.73
C ARG A 36 15.85 -6.60 -9.75
N GLY A 37 15.85 -7.65 -8.93
CA GLY A 37 16.94 -7.83 -7.97
C GLY A 37 16.86 -9.11 -7.16
N LYS A 38 17.56 -9.12 -6.05
CA LYS A 38 17.57 -10.22 -5.08
C LYS A 38 17.17 -9.69 -3.71
N PRO A 39 16.18 -10.33 -3.02
CA PRO A 39 15.36 -11.45 -3.51
C PRO A 39 14.42 -11.03 -4.63
N GLY A 40 13.92 -11.98 -5.43
CA GLY A 40 13.04 -11.69 -6.57
C GLY A 40 11.68 -11.10 -6.19
N HIS A 41 11.22 -11.30 -4.96
CA HIS A 41 9.91 -10.87 -4.45
C HIS A 41 9.98 -9.77 -3.39
N ALA A 42 10.89 -8.81 -3.53
CA ALA A 42 10.90 -7.68 -2.61
C ALA A 42 9.69 -6.77 -2.84
N ALA A 43 9.09 -6.29 -1.77
CA ALA A 43 8.05 -5.26 -1.82
C ALA A 43 8.64 -3.93 -2.25
N ILE A 44 7.96 -3.23 -3.16
CA ILE A 44 8.33 -1.90 -3.62
C ILE A 44 7.44 -0.87 -2.92
N PHE A 45 8.08 0.14 -2.34
CA PHE A 45 7.43 1.31 -1.77
C PHE A 45 7.88 2.56 -2.51
N ILE A 46 6.93 3.45 -2.79
CA ILE A 46 7.20 4.76 -3.40
C ILE A 46 6.78 5.82 -2.39
N ASN A 47 7.74 6.65 -1.96
CA ASN A 47 7.50 7.69 -0.95
C ASN A 47 6.76 7.13 0.28
N GLY A 48 7.16 5.95 0.75
CA GLY A 48 6.57 5.24 1.88
C GLY A 48 5.27 4.47 1.59
N LYS A 49 4.65 4.63 0.42
CA LYS A 49 3.41 3.93 0.05
C LYS A 49 3.74 2.63 -0.70
N TYR A 50 3.14 1.52 -0.27
CA TYR A 50 3.26 0.24 -0.95
C TYR A 50 2.72 0.29 -2.37
N LEU A 51 3.50 -0.21 -3.33
CA LEU A 51 3.17 -0.25 -4.74
C LEU A 51 2.83 -1.67 -5.22
N GLY A 52 3.65 -2.64 -4.83
CA GLY A 52 3.51 -4.03 -5.26
C GLY A 52 4.83 -4.80 -5.14
N PRO A 53 4.87 -6.09 -5.51
CA PRO A 53 6.10 -6.88 -5.54
C PRO A 53 7.00 -6.47 -6.71
N SER A 54 8.32 -6.63 -6.55
CA SER A 54 9.29 -6.35 -7.62
C SER A 54 9.16 -7.31 -8.79
N GLU A 55 8.66 -8.50 -8.52
CA GLU A 55 8.47 -9.57 -9.46
C GLU A 55 7.19 -10.32 -9.14
N ARG A 56 6.39 -10.61 -10.14
CA ARG A 56 5.29 -11.53 -10.03
C ARG A 56 5.71 -12.83 -10.70
N PHE A 57 5.96 -13.86 -9.91
CA PHE A 57 6.56 -15.12 -10.35
C PHE A 57 7.99 -14.92 -10.91
N THR A 58 8.17 -14.97 -12.22
CA THR A 58 9.49 -14.89 -12.88
C THR A 58 9.67 -13.64 -13.74
N VAL A 59 8.63 -12.83 -13.90
CA VAL A 59 8.65 -11.64 -14.77
C VAL A 59 8.46 -10.38 -13.95
N PRO A 60 9.41 -9.44 -13.97
CA PRO A 60 9.29 -8.16 -13.30
C PRO A 60 8.07 -7.39 -13.77
N GLU A 61 7.24 -6.96 -12.85
CA GLU A 61 6.05 -6.19 -13.14
C GLU A 61 6.39 -4.73 -13.47
N LYS A 62 5.54 -4.10 -14.28
CA LYS A 62 5.67 -2.70 -14.65
C LYS A 62 4.58 -1.89 -13.97
N TYR A 63 4.97 -0.98 -13.10
CA TYR A 63 4.07 -0.14 -12.33
C TYR A 63 4.02 1.29 -12.85
N SER A 64 2.80 1.83 -12.98
CA SER A 64 2.60 3.25 -13.27
C SER A 64 2.79 4.05 -11.98
N VAL A 65 3.59 5.12 -12.06
CA VAL A 65 3.92 5.99 -10.92
C VAL A 65 3.96 7.45 -11.37
N PRO A 66 3.82 8.43 -10.46
CA PRO A 66 4.04 9.83 -10.77
C PRO A 66 5.43 10.09 -11.36
N THR A 67 5.54 11.12 -12.20
CA THR A 67 6.85 11.58 -12.70
C THR A 67 7.59 12.40 -11.66
N GLY A 68 8.90 12.53 -11.82
CA GLY A 68 9.78 13.31 -10.95
C GLY A 68 10.70 12.44 -10.10
N ASP A 69 11.25 13.05 -9.05
CA ASP A 69 12.15 12.38 -8.12
C ASP A 69 11.33 11.61 -7.09
N LEU A 70 11.50 10.29 -7.10
CA LEU A 70 10.81 9.38 -6.21
C LEU A 70 11.81 8.66 -5.31
N GLU A 71 11.46 8.53 -4.04
CA GLU A 71 12.13 7.63 -3.13
C GLU A 71 11.53 6.23 -3.27
N VAL A 72 12.38 5.25 -3.62
CA VAL A 72 11.98 3.86 -3.82
C VAL A 72 12.63 3.00 -2.76
N THR A 73 11.83 2.36 -1.93
CA THR A 73 12.30 1.43 -0.90
C THR A 73 11.89 0.00 -1.27
N PHE A 74 12.84 -0.91 -1.17
CA PHE A 74 12.65 -2.35 -1.35
C PHE A 74 12.70 -3.03 0.00
N ARG A 75 11.71 -3.89 0.30
CA ARG A 75 11.55 -4.60 1.57
C ARG A 75 11.27 -6.08 1.37
N ASP A 76 11.91 -6.91 2.17
CA ASP A 76 11.59 -8.32 2.34
C ASP A 76 11.87 -8.70 3.80
N PRO A 77 10.99 -9.47 4.47
CA PRO A 77 11.10 -9.78 5.91
C PRO A 77 12.43 -10.41 6.33
N ARG A 78 13.10 -11.05 5.39
CA ARG A 78 14.37 -11.78 5.61
C ARG A 78 15.61 -10.95 5.32
N TYR A 79 15.43 -9.67 4.92
CA TYR A 79 16.50 -8.81 4.44
C TYR A 79 16.44 -7.43 5.09
N GLU A 80 17.56 -6.71 5.04
CA GLU A 80 17.61 -5.29 5.37
C GLU A 80 16.90 -4.48 4.27
N ASP A 81 16.21 -3.41 4.66
CA ASP A 81 15.57 -2.51 3.71
C ASP A 81 16.63 -1.82 2.83
N PHE A 82 16.31 -1.62 1.58
CA PHE A 82 17.14 -0.87 0.63
C PHE A 82 16.36 0.29 0.04
N THR A 83 16.85 1.50 0.23
CA THR A 83 16.22 2.72 -0.30
C THR A 83 17.12 3.39 -1.32
N THR A 84 16.54 3.85 -2.42
CA THR A 84 17.21 4.60 -3.47
C THR A 84 16.29 5.71 -4.01
N LYS A 85 16.89 6.76 -4.59
CA LYS A 85 16.17 7.82 -5.29
C LYS A 85 16.29 7.62 -6.78
N VAL A 86 15.17 7.77 -7.50
CA VAL A 86 15.11 7.65 -8.95
C VAL A 86 14.32 8.78 -9.57
N ASN A 87 14.76 9.27 -10.71
CA ASN A 87 13.99 10.24 -11.49
C ASN A 87 13.16 9.49 -12.53
N VAL A 88 11.85 9.65 -12.48
CA VAL A 88 10.88 9.03 -13.40
C VAL A 88 10.41 10.06 -14.42
N ARG A 89 10.66 9.78 -15.71
CA ARG A 89 10.26 10.65 -16.81
C ARG A 89 8.89 10.26 -17.37
N PRO A 90 8.12 11.22 -17.92
CA PRO A 90 6.84 10.95 -18.55
C PRO A 90 6.91 9.85 -19.60
N ASN A 91 5.99 8.92 -19.57
CA ASN A 91 5.84 7.83 -20.52
C ASN A 91 7.11 6.94 -20.73
N LYS A 92 8.10 7.05 -19.82
CA LYS A 92 9.32 6.23 -19.86
C LYS A 92 9.33 5.21 -18.74
N THR A 93 10.03 4.09 -19.00
CA THR A 93 10.24 3.05 -17.97
C THR A 93 11.62 3.24 -17.33
N THR A 94 11.62 3.52 -16.04
CA THR A 94 12.82 3.54 -15.19
C THR A 94 13.08 2.12 -14.70
N LYS A 95 14.22 1.55 -15.07
CA LYS A 95 14.65 0.22 -14.61
C LYS A 95 15.50 0.37 -13.38
N ILE A 96 15.14 -0.36 -12.31
CA ILE A 96 15.85 -0.35 -11.03
C ILE A 96 16.40 -1.74 -10.77
N HIS A 97 17.70 -1.80 -10.47
CA HIS A 97 18.35 -3.01 -10.00
C HIS A 97 18.66 -2.87 -8.51
N PHE A 98 18.31 -3.90 -7.73
CA PHE A 98 18.55 -3.90 -6.29
C PHE A 98 19.12 -5.23 -5.82
N SER A 99 19.78 -5.21 -4.66
CA SER A 99 20.24 -6.40 -3.95
C SER A 99 20.12 -6.12 -2.46
N LEU A 100 19.25 -6.88 -1.77
CA LEU A 100 19.06 -6.73 -0.34
C LEU A 100 20.06 -7.60 0.41
N LYS A 101 20.52 -7.12 1.56
CA LYS A 101 21.37 -7.86 2.46
C LYS A 101 20.52 -8.75 3.37
N ARG A 102 20.85 -10.03 3.45
CA ARG A 102 20.09 -10.99 4.25
C ARG A 102 20.26 -10.72 5.75
N LEU A 103 19.12 -10.75 6.47
CA LEU A 103 19.12 -10.73 7.93
C LEU A 103 19.46 -12.11 8.50
N GLU A 104 19.90 -12.12 9.76
CA GLU A 104 20.05 -13.37 10.50
C GLU A 104 18.68 -14.05 10.70
N VAL A 105 18.64 -15.36 10.56
CA VAL A 105 17.43 -16.14 10.77
C VAL A 105 17.09 -16.12 12.26
N PRO A 106 15.87 -15.75 12.67
CA PRO A 106 15.46 -15.82 14.06
C PRO A 106 15.59 -17.25 14.61
N GLN A 107 16.04 -17.39 15.85
CA GLN A 107 16.15 -18.69 16.52
C GLN A 107 14.84 -19.07 17.21
N PRO A 108 14.48 -20.39 17.27
CA PRO A 108 13.30 -20.86 18.00
C PRO A 108 13.39 -20.55 19.51
N PRO A 109 12.25 -20.54 20.26
CA PRO A 109 10.92 -20.93 19.78
C PRO A 109 10.22 -19.81 19.02
N PHE A 110 9.32 -20.20 18.07
CA PHE A 110 8.45 -19.25 17.35
C PHE A 110 7.00 -19.48 17.69
N GLY A 111 6.19 -18.42 17.56
CA GLY A 111 4.77 -18.54 17.29
C GLY A 111 4.48 -18.42 15.78
N ARG A 112 3.23 -18.60 15.39
CA ARG A 112 2.75 -18.41 14.02
C ARG A 112 1.70 -17.34 13.95
N LEU A 113 1.83 -16.44 13.01
CA LEU A 113 0.81 -15.46 12.66
C LEU A 113 0.15 -15.89 11.35
N ARG A 114 -1.17 -15.97 11.36
CA ARG A 114 -1.99 -16.22 10.16
C ARG A 114 -3.02 -15.11 10.01
N LEU A 115 -3.34 -14.80 8.77
CA LEU A 115 -4.36 -13.82 8.42
C LEU A 115 -5.47 -14.55 7.67
N GLY A 116 -6.73 -14.31 8.02
CA GLY A 116 -7.86 -14.93 7.34
C GLY A 116 -9.03 -15.24 8.26
N GLY A 117 -10.16 -15.65 7.69
CA GLY A 117 -11.36 -16.03 8.45
C GLY A 117 -11.20 -17.36 9.18
N GLY A 118 -11.99 -17.54 10.24
CA GLY A 118 -11.87 -18.67 11.19
C GLY A 118 -12.16 -20.06 10.63
N GLU A 119 -12.75 -20.20 9.45
CA GLU A 119 -13.06 -21.49 8.84
C GLU A 119 -12.06 -21.84 7.72
N PRO A 120 -11.69 -23.12 7.56
CA PRO A 120 -10.72 -23.55 6.54
C PRO A 120 -11.10 -23.12 5.11
N GLU A 121 -12.38 -23.02 4.82
CA GLU A 121 -12.91 -22.63 3.51
C GLU A 121 -12.67 -21.13 3.20
N SER A 122 -12.59 -20.29 4.21
CA SER A 122 -12.30 -18.86 4.02
C SER A 122 -10.84 -18.59 3.67
N PHE A 123 -9.93 -19.53 3.89
CA PHE A 123 -8.54 -19.41 3.45
C PHE A 123 -8.40 -19.52 1.92
N MET A 124 -9.35 -20.14 1.26
CA MET A 124 -9.39 -20.24 -0.21
C MET A 124 -9.93 -18.97 -0.88
N SER A 125 -10.53 -18.06 -0.12
CA SER A 125 -11.10 -16.82 -0.66
C SER A 125 -10.09 -15.67 -0.79
N VAL A 126 -8.89 -15.82 -0.25
CA VAL A 126 -7.80 -14.87 -0.46
C VAL A 126 -7.08 -15.27 -1.73
N THR A 127 -7.59 -14.80 -2.87
CA THR A 127 -7.05 -15.13 -4.19
C THR A 127 -5.76 -14.38 -4.47
N ALA A 128 -4.92 -14.97 -5.32
CA ALA A 128 -3.78 -14.30 -5.90
C ALA A 128 -4.24 -12.99 -6.55
N GLY A 129 -3.91 -11.87 -5.95
CA GLY A 129 -4.37 -10.53 -6.36
C GLY A 129 -4.81 -9.64 -5.20
N ASP A 130 -5.08 -10.20 -4.03
CA ASP A 130 -5.31 -9.44 -2.79
C ASP A 130 -3.98 -8.98 -2.20
N VAL A 131 -3.23 -8.24 -2.99
CA VAL A 131 -1.91 -7.77 -2.64
C VAL A 131 -2.04 -6.75 -1.52
N GLY A 132 -1.80 -7.16 -0.30
CA GLY A 132 -1.74 -6.30 0.87
C GLY A 132 -0.40 -6.47 1.59
N ALA A 133 0.08 -5.43 2.25
CA ALA A 133 1.32 -5.43 3.01
C ALA A 133 1.03 -5.63 4.51
N ILE A 134 1.85 -6.42 5.18
CA ILE A 134 1.74 -6.71 6.61
C ILE A 134 2.98 -6.18 7.31
N TYR A 135 2.75 -5.49 8.42
CA TYR A 135 3.79 -4.92 9.26
C TYR A 135 3.60 -5.38 10.70
N LEU A 136 4.72 -5.66 11.38
CA LEU A 136 4.78 -5.82 12.83
C LEU A 136 5.78 -4.79 13.38
N ASN A 137 5.34 -3.94 14.30
CA ASN A 137 6.14 -2.81 14.82
C ASN A 137 6.77 -2.00 13.67
N ASP A 138 5.95 -1.60 12.68
CA ASP A 138 6.32 -0.88 11.46
C ASP A 138 7.31 -1.61 10.54
N ARG A 139 7.74 -2.82 10.89
CA ARG A 139 8.58 -3.65 10.03
C ARG A 139 7.72 -4.44 9.05
N PHE A 140 8.03 -4.34 7.77
CA PHE A 140 7.40 -5.15 6.73
C PHE A 140 7.68 -6.64 6.94
N MET A 141 6.63 -7.46 6.92
CA MET A 141 6.69 -8.90 7.22
C MET A 141 6.30 -9.79 6.04
N GLY A 142 5.75 -9.24 4.99
CA GLY A 142 5.31 -9.98 3.79
C GLY A 142 3.97 -9.51 3.27
N TYR A 143 3.39 -10.29 2.38
CA TYR A 143 2.11 -10.02 1.74
C TYR A 143 1.00 -10.88 2.33
N VAL A 144 -0.25 -10.38 2.27
CA VAL A 144 -1.43 -11.09 2.78
C VAL A 144 -1.60 -12.45 2.10
N ASP A 145 -1.40 -12.51 0.79
CA ASP A 145 -1.52 -13.73 -0.02
C ASP A 145 -0.40 -14.77 0.26
N GLU A 146 0.80 -14.32 0.59
CA GLU A 146 1.90 -15.23 0.95
C GLU A 146 1.67 -15.90 2.31
N LEU A 147 1.10 -15.17 3.27
CA LEU A 147 0.90 -15.69 4.63
C LEU A 147 -0.28 -16.64 4.76
N ASN A 148 -1.16 -16.65 3.77
CA ASN A 148 -2.30 -17.56 3.71
C ASN A 148 -2.00 -18.85 2.93
N ASN A 149 -0.81 -18.92 2.35
CA ASN A 149 -0.41 -20.08 1.58
C ASN A 149 -0.21 -21.33 2.46
N VAL A 150 -0.24 -22.49 1.83
CA VAL A 150 -0.27 -23.85 2.37
C VAL A 150 0.78 -24.18 3.47
N GLY A 151 1.70 -23.28 3.74
CA GLY A 151 2.73 -23.43 4.78
C GLY A 151 2.33 -23.02 6.20
N GLY A 152 1.16 -22.45 6.39
CA GLY A 152 0.63 -22.20 7.73
C GLY A 152 1.07 -20.93 8.45
N GLY A 153 1.39 -19.86 7.72
CA GLY A 153 1.58 -18.54 8.31
C GLY A 153 3.04 -18.17 8.60
N LEU A 154 3.22 -16.93 9.06
CA LEU A 154 4.51 -16.34 9.35
C LEU A 154 5.06 -16.81 10.70
N LEU A 155 6.30 -17.26 10.74
CA LEU A 155 7.03 -17.54 11.99
C LEU A 155 7.53 -16.23 12.60
N VAL A 156 7.07 -15.94 13.82
CA VAL A 156 7.40 -14.72 14.56
C VAL A 156 7.92 -15.08 15.95
N LYS A 157 8.90 -14.35 16.45
CA LYS A 157 9.33 -14.49 17.84
C LYS A 157 8.14 -14.23 18.78
N PRO A 158 8.02 -14.96 19.90
CA PRO A 158 7.01 -14.65 20.91
C PRO A 158 7.16 -13.21 21.41
N GLY A 159 6.02 -12.54 21.60
CA GLY A 159 5.98 -11.15 22.03
C GLY A 159 4.69 -10.46 21.64
N THR A 160 4.57 -9.21 22.04
CA THR A 160 3.46 -8.34 21.66
C THR A 160 3.92 -7.38 20.57
N TYR A 161 3.09 -7.23 19.54
CA TYR A 161 3.42 -6.47 18.34
C TYR A 161 2.26 -5.55 17.95
N ASP A 162 2.58 -4.39 17.43
CA ASP A 162 1.63 -3.54 16.74
C ASP A 162 1.50 -4.07 15.30
N LEU A 163 0.38 -4.74 15.01
CA LEU A 163 0.06 -5.25 13.69
C LEU A 163 -0.59 -4.14 12.86
N HIS A 164 -0.06 -3.93 11.68
CA HIS A 164 -0.66 -3.12 10.65
C HIS A 164 -0.75 -3.92 9.35
N VAL A 165 -1.98 -4.02 8.81
CA VAL A 165 -2.23 -4.63 7.49
C VAL A 165 -2.80 -3.54 6.60
N SER A 166 -2.17 -3.34 5.43
CA SER A 166 -2.66 -2.43 4.39
C SER A 166 -3.02 -3.24 3.16
N SER A 167 -4.31 -3.32 2.84
CA SER A 167 -4.80 -4.15 1.73
C SER A 167 -5.85 -3.40 0.90
N PRO A 168 -5.78 -3.47 -0.45
CA PRO A 168 -6.82 -2.92 -1.31
C PRO A 168 -8.21 -3.53 -1.05
N ARG A 169 -8.26 -4.81 -0.66
CA ARG A 169 -9.50 -5.54 -0.42
C ARG A 169 -10.02 -5.38 1.00
N PHE A 170 -9.15 -5.52 2.00
CA PHE A 170 -9.54 -5.52 3.41
C PHE A 170 -9.35 -4.15 4.08
N GLY A 171 -8.76 -3.18 3.36
CA GLY A 171 -8.47 -1.86 3.91
C GLY A 171 -7.31 -1.86 4.90
N GLU A 172 -7.33 -0.89 5.81
CA GLU A 172 -6.32 -0.70 6.84
C GLU A 172 -6.77 -1.36 8.14
N ILE A 173 -5.98 -2.30 8.64
CA ILE A 173 -6.22 -2.98 9.93
C ILE A 173 -5.06 -2.64 10.84
N ARG A 174 -5.34 -2.06 12.01
CA ARG A 174 -4.35 -1.74 13.03
C ARG A 174 -4.82 -2.30 14.37
N ARG A 175 -4.01 -3.15 14.97
CA ARG A 175 -4.28 -3.70 16.31
C ARG A 175 -3.01 -4.23 16.96
N GLN A 176 -3.03 -4.32 18.27
CA GLN A 176 -2.01 -5.03 19.01
C GLN A 176 -2.29 -6.54 19.00
N VAL A 177 -1.27 -7.35 18.78
CA VAL A 177 -1.36 -8.82 18.75
C VAL A 177 -0.26 -9.44 19.61
N THR A 178 -0.63 -10.48 20.35
CA THR A 178 0.33 -11.25 21.14
C THR A 178 0.60 -12.58 20.44
N ILE A 179 1.87 -12.85 20.17
CA ILE A 179 2.34 -14.10 19.58
C ILE A 179 2.95 -14.94 20.68
N GLU A 180 2.41 -16.12 20.89
CA GLU A 180 2.91 -17.07 21.88
C GLU A 180 3.76 -18.16 21.20
N ALA A 181 4.78 -18.64 21.92
CA ALA A 181 5.61 -19.73 21.44
C ALA A 181 4.78 -20.99 21.12
N ASN A 182 5.09 -21.63 20.00
CA ASN A 182 4.44 -22.87 19.54
C ASN A 182 2.91 -22.78 19.34
N LYS A 183 2.34 -21.57 19.34
CA LYS A 183 0.91 -21.36 19.06
C LYS A 183 0.71 -20.63 17.73
N VAL A 184 -0.50 -20.81 17.19
CA VAL A 184 -0.97 -20.09 16.00
C VAL A 184 -1.89 -18.96 16.45
N THR A 185 -1.55 -17.73 16.12
CA THR A 185 -2.40 -16.56 16.28
C THR A 185 -3.06 -16.25 14.95
N VAL A 186 -4.38 -16.35 14.89
CA VAL A 186 -5.17 -16.06 13.67
C VAL A 186 -5.76 -14.66 13.77
N ILE A 187 -5.54 -13.83 12.77
CA ILE A 187 -6.12 -12.51 12.64
C ILE A 187 -7.21 -12.58 11.57
N PRO A 188 -8.50 -12.39 11.92
CA PRO A 188 -9.57 -12.39 10.93
C PRO A 188 -9.43 -11.18 10.01
N LEU A 189 -9.65 -11.42 8.72
CA LEU A 189 -9.77 -10.41 7.69
C LEU A 189 -11.25 -10.31 7.29
N GLU A 190 -11.82 -9.15 7.47
CA GLU A 190 -13.19 -8.85 7.06
C GLU A 190 -13.15 -8.03 5.77
N ASN A 191 -13.98 -8.39 4.79
CA ASN A 191 -14.10 -7.60 3.57
C ASN A 191 -14.60 -6.20 3.94
N LYS A 192 -13.99 -5.18 3.38
CA LYS A 192 -14.53 -3.84 3.44
C LYS A 192 -15.84 -3.85 2.66
N GLU A 193 -16.97 -3.67 3.34
CA GLU A 193 -18.25 -3.50 2.66
C GLU A 193 -18.13 -2.36 1.62
N LYS A 194 -18.64 -2.63 0.41
CA LYS A 194 -18.64 -1.66 -0.69
C LYS A 194 -19.72 -0.63 -0.47
#